data_c2eb095e90a439b52faeae66a1087870
#
_entry.id   c2eb095e90a439b52faeae66a1087870
#
_cell.length_a   1.000
_cell.length_b   1.000
_cell.length_c   1.000
_cell.angle_alpha   90.00
_cell.angle_beta   90.00
_cell.angle_gamma   90.00
#
_symmetry.space_group_name_H-M   'P 1'
#
loop_
_entity.id
_entity.type
_entity.pdbx_description
1 polymer ?
#
loop_
_entity_poly.entity_id
_entity_poly.type
_entity_poly.pdbx_seq_one_letter_code
_entity_poly.pdbx_strand_id
1 'polypeptide(L)'
;MKKFLSILLAGLLLSLCAMPCFADSMTISTNADSAAWSLSYPADTQIPWEASAQSIGEIKAETMLIPPGKTVEVTVTFANAYRLVHQTDADSQIAYTLLGADAVAFFPGDYGKAFPLSVTVAEDQWRYAAAGEHTDQLTFTAEYKDA
;
A
#
# COMPACT_ATOMS: atom_id res chain seq x y z
N MET A 1 -12.92 -42.38 72.91
CA MET A 1 -11.70 -41.70 72.37
C MET A 1 -11.30 -42.12 70.92
N LYS A 2 -11.37 -43.39 70.55
CA LYS A 2 -10.97 -43.81 69.19
C LYS A 2 -11.84 -43.24 68.04
N LYS A 3 -13.14 -42.95 68.27
CA LYS A 3 -14.02 -42.41 67.23
C LYS A 3 -13.79 -40.90 66.97
N PHE A 4 -13.39 -40.13 67.96
CA PHE A 4 -13.05 -38.73 67.82
C PHE A 4 -11.73 -38.48 67.04
N LEU A 5 -10.76 -39.38 67.22
CA LEU A 5 -9.49 -39.32 66.54
C LEU A 5 -9.65 -39.57 65.02
N SER A 6 -10.60 -40.43 64.65
CA SER A 6 -10.90 -40.74 63.22
C SER A 6 -11.51 -39.54 62.51
N ILE A 7 -12.39 -38.83 63.16
CA ILE A 7 -13.06 -37.63 62.59
C ILE A 7 -12.04 -36.48 62.41
N LEU A 8 -11.13 -36.31 63.38
CA LEU A 8 -10.10 -35.27 63.31
C LEU A 8 -9.09 -35.56 62.16
N LEU A 9 -8.75 -36.83 61.93
CA LEU A 9 -7.83 -37.23 60.89
C LEU A 9 -8.50 -37.09 59.50
N ALA A 10 -9.81 -37.39 59.38
CA ALA A 10 -10.53 -37.17 58.13
C ALA A 10 -10.71 -35.69 57.78
N GLY A 11 -10.91 -34.84 58.75
CA GLY A 11 -10.96 -33.38 58.58
C GLY A 11 -9.62 -32.78 58.11
N LEU A 12 -8.51 -33.31 58.63
CA LEU A 12 -7.16 -32.85 58.27
C LEU A 12 -6.79 -33.28 56.85
N LEU A 13 -7.24 -34.46 56.41
CA LEU A 13 -6.99 -34.96 55.05
C LEU A 13 -7.79 -34.20 53.98
N LEU A 14 -9.00 -33.70 54.30
CA LEU A 14 -9.78 -32.92 53.36
C LEU A 14 -9.25 -31.47 53.18
N SER A 15 -8.55 -30.93 54.16
CA SER A 15 -7.99 -29.59 54.07
C SER A 15 -6.71 -29.52 53.24
N LEU A 16 -6.05 -30.66 52.92
CA LEU A 16 -4.84 -30.69 52.09
C LEU A 16 -5.13 -30.70 50.57
N CYS A 17 -6.35 -30.90 50.13
CA CYS A 17 -6.70 -30.96 48.70
C CYS A 17 -7.11 -29.65 48.06
N ALA A 18 -7.22 -28.56 48.83
CA ALA A 18 -7.48 -27.24 48.29
C ALA A 18 -6.19 -26.44 48.13
N MET A 19 -5.25 -26.95 47.34
CA MET A 19 -4.20 -26.09 46.82
C MET A 19 -4.85 -25.14 45.80
N PRO A 20 -4.83 -23.83 46.02
CA PRO A 20 -5.28 -22.91 44.97
C PRO A 20 -4.33 -23.11 43.78
N CYS A 21 -4.90 -23.60 42.67
CA CYS A 21 -4.19 -23.65 41.40
C CYS A 21 -4.04 -22.20 40.93
N PHE A 22 -2.91 -21.57 41.24
CA PHE A 22 -2.57 -20.27 40.66
C PHE A 22 -2.21 -20.54 39.19
N ALA A 23 -3.12 -20.20 38.29
CA ALA A 23 -2.81 -20.12 36.88
C ALA A 23 -1.87 -18.91 36.70
N ASP A 24 -0.61 -19.18 36.48
CA ASP A 24 0.36 -18.16 36.11
C ASP A 24 0.19 -17.83 34.62
N SER A 25 0.05 -16.57 34.26
CA SER A 25 -0.12 -16.15 32.88
C SER A 25 1.11 -15.36 32.44
N MET A 26 1.65 -15.73 31.28
CA MET A 26 2.75 -15.02 30.65
C MET A 26 2.21 -14.27 29.43
N THR A 27 2.50 -12.98 29.35
CA THR A 27 2.22 -12.17 28.16
C THR A 27 3.49 -12.04 27.34
N ILE A 28 3.45 -12.45 26.09
CA ILE A 28 4.50 -12.19 25.10
C ILE A 28 4.01 -11.00 24.27
N SER A 29 4.79 -9.94 24.22
CA SER A 29 4.49 -8.76 23.41
C SER A 29 5.71 -8.36 22.59
N THR A 30 5.43 -7.81 21.42
CA THR A 30 6.41 -7.10 20.60
C THR A 30 5.82 -5.78 20.16
N ASN A 31 6.67 -4.79 19.94
CA ASN A 31 6.27 -3.50 19.43
C ASN A 31 7.09 -3.21 18.15
N ALA A 32 6.43 -2.84 17.06
CA ALA A 32 7.13 -2.31 15.90
C ALA A 32 7.54 -0.86 16.24
N ASP A 33 8.83 -0.59 16.25
CA ASP A 33 9.41 0.66 16.78
C ASP A 33 8.96 1.93 16.04
N SER A 34 8.53 1.82 14.78
CA SER A 34 7.97 2.95 14.04
C SER A 34 7.08 2.51 12.89
N ALA A 35 6.04 3.28 12.60
CA ALA A 35 5.32 3.19 11.34
C ALA A 35 6.25 3.63 10.20
N ALA A 36 6.42 2.78 9.18
CA ALA A 36 7.25 3.05 8.03
C ALA A 36 6.58 2.52 6.77
N TRP A 37 6.60 3.32 5.71
CA TRP A 37 6.19 2.87 4.38
C TRP A 37 7.13 3.43 3.32
N SER A 38 7.27 2.69 2.25
CA SER A 38 8.00 3.12 1.07
C SER A 38 7.35 2.55 -0.18
N LEU A 39 7.31 3.35 -1.22
CA LEU A 39 6.78 2.99 -2.52
C LEU A 39 7.85 3.15 -3.58
N SER A 40 7.84 2.28 -4.58
CA SER A 40 8.56 2.50 -5.83
C SER A 40 7.60 3.00 -6.90
N TYR A 41 8.10 3.84 -7.78
CA TYR A 41 7.35 4.48 -8.84
C TYR A 41 7.93 4.14 -10.21
N PRO A 42 7.14 4.31 -11.30
CA PRO A 42 7.66 4.16 -12.65
C PRO A 42 8.87 5.05 -12.92
N ALA A 43 9.82 4.53 -13.68
CA ALA A 43 10.90 5.32 -14.26
C ALA A 43 10.43 6.04 -15.53
N ASP A 44 11.24 7.01 -15.99
CA ASP A 44 11.00 7.69 -17.26
C ASP A 44 10.80 6.66 -18.39
N THR A 45 9.74 6.82 -19.14
CA THR A 45 9.32 5.87 -20.17
C THR A 45 9.00 6.59 -21.47
N GLN A 46 9.49 6.05 -22.57
CA GLN A 46 9.19 6.55 -23.90
C GLN A 46 8.00 5.76 -24.49
N ILE A 47 7.00 6.49 -24.98
CA ILE A 47 5.89 5.92 -25.74
C ILE A 47 6.33 5.82 -27.21
N PRO A 48 6.33 4.63 -27.82
CA PRO A 48 6.65 4.49 -29.23
C PRO A 48 5.66 5.27 -30.10
N TRP A 49 6.15 5.84 -31.18
CA TRP A 49 5.30 6.53 -32.17
C TRP A 49 4.20 5.62 -32.68
N GLU A 50 2.98 6.12 -32.80
CA GLU A 50 1.78 5.40 -33.21
C GLU A 50 1.37 4.22 -32.28
N ALA A 51 1.97 4.08 -31.11
CA ALA A 51 1.51 3.08 -30.14
C ALA A 51 0.11 3.45 -29.62
N SER A 52 -0.83 2.51 -29.67
CA SER A 52 -2.17 2.69 -29.12
C SER A 52 -2.21 2.51 -27.60
N ALA A 53 -1.29 1.72 -27.04
CA ALA A 53 -1.14 1.50 -25.60
C ALA A 53 0.31 1.17 -25.27
N GLN A 54 0.76 1.65 -24.11
CA GLN A 54 2.10 1.41 -23.57
C GLN A 54 2.04 1.24 -22.08
N SER A 55 2.60 0.16 -21.54
CA SER A 55 2.88 0.04 -20.10
C SER A 55 3.99 1.01 -19.72
N ILE A 56 3.76 1.77 -18.66
CA ILE A 56 4.75 2.73 -18.14
C ILE A 56 5.34 2.32 -16.79
N GLY A 57 5.02 1.12 -16.31
CA GLY A 57 5.50 0.59 -15.02
C GLY A 57 4.39 0.39 -14.01
N GLU A 58 4.75 0.43 -12.75
CA GLU A 58 3.82 0.20 -11.64
C GLU A 58 4.16 1.07 -10.42
N ILE A 59 3.17 1.33 -9.58
CA ILE A 59 3.37 1.85 -8.23
C ILE A 59 3.33 0.64 -7.30
N LYS A 60 4.39 0.40 -6.54
CA LYS A 60 4.52 -0.81 -5.73
C LYS A 60 4.92 -0.50 -4.30
N ALA A 61 4.32 -1.21 -3.35
CA ALA A 61 4.68 -1.14 -1.94
C ALA A 61 5.93 -1.98 -1.65
N GLU A 62 7.03 -1.32 -1.32
CA GLU A 62 8.28 -1.96 -0.89
C GLU A 62 8.32 -2.18 0.63
N THR A 63 7.67 -1.32 1.38
CA THR A 63 7.45 -1.47 2.83
C THR A 63 6.08 -0.89 3.16
N MET A 64 5.31 -1.57 4.03
CA MET A 64 3.97 -1.12 4.40
C MET A 64 3.67 -1.46 5.88
N LEU A 65 4.48 -0.91 6.79
CA LEU A 65 4.28 -0.96 8.24
C LEU A 65 3.53 0.31 8.68
N ILE A 66 2.22 0.30 8.56
CA ILE A 66 1.37 1.43 8.91
C ILE A 66 0.36 1.04 10.00
N PRO A 67 -0.09 2.01 10.83
CA PRO A 67 -1.06 1.71 11.88
C PRO A 67 -2.39 1.19 11.33
N PRO A 68 -3.11 0.36 12.09
CA PRO A 68 -4.48 0.00 11.77
C PRO A 68 -5.38 1.24 11.62
N GLY A 69 -6.32 1.21 10.67
CA GLY A 69 -7.20 2.34 10.38
C GLY A 69 -6.56 3.48 9.59
N LYS A 70 -5.35 3.28 9.07
CA LYS A 70 -4.68 4.19 8.13
C LYS A 70 -4.45 3.51 6.80
N THR A 71 -4.41 4.32 5.75
CA THR A 71 -4.02 3.93 4.39
C THR A 71 -2.95 4.88 3.88
N VAL A 72 -2.20 4.46 2.88
CA VAL A 72 -1.34 5.33 2.07
C VAL A 72 -1.99 5.47 0.71
N GLU A 73 -2.51 6.65 0.42
CA GLU A 73 -3.10 6.97 -0.88
C GLU A 73 -2.09 7.66 -1.77
N VAL A 74 -2.09 7.28 -3.06
CA VAL A 74 -1.24 7.92 -4.07
C VAL A 74 -2.12 8.68 -5.04
N THR A 75 -1.82 9.96 -5.20
CA THR A 75 -2.42 10.84 -6.21
C THR A 75 -1.42 11.13 -7.31
N VAL A 76 -1.90 11.25 -8.54
CA VAL A 76 -1.09 11.58 -9.71
C VAL A 76 -1.53 12.92 -10.27
N THR A 77 -0.58 13.82 -10.48
CA THR A 77 -0.83 15.11 -11.13
C THR A 77 0.00 15.21 -12.41
N PHE A 78 -0.47 16.00 -13.35
CA PHE A 78 0.05 16.13 -14.70
C PHE A 78 0.44 17.58 -14.97
N ALA A 79 1.65 17.80 -15.46
CA ALA A 79 2.10 19.15 -15.81
C ALA A 79 1.29 19.73 -16.97
N ASN A 80 0.92 18.90 -17.95
CA ASN A 80 0.23 19.32 -19.18
C ASN A 80 -1.20 18.74 -19.31
N ALA A 81 -1.86 18.39 -18.20
CA ALA A 81 -3.25 17.94 -18.17
C ALA A 81 -3.56 16.81 -19.19
N TYR A 82 -2.83 15.69 -19.09
CA TYR A 82 -2.95 14.51 -19.97
C TYR A 82 -2.57 14.78 -21.44
N ARG A 83 -1.58 15.63 -21.67
CA ARG A 83 -1.09 15.94 -23.02
C ARG A 83 0.42 15.88 -23.08
N LEU A 84 0.94 15.16 -24.04
CA LEU A 84 2.33 15.25 -24.41
C LEU A 84 2.47 16.51 -25.27
N VAL A 85 3.27 17.47 -24.85
CA VAL A 85 3.47 18.76 -25.52
C VAL A 85 4.81 18.76 -26.21
N HIS A 86 4.84 19.21 -27.47
CA HIS A 86 6.05 19.31 -28.24
C HIS A 86 7.03 20.35 -27.65
N GLN A 87 8.32 20.05 -27.62
CA GLN A 87 9.33 20.89 -26.95
C GLN A 87 9.42 22.33 -27.46
N THR A 88 9.20 22.57 -28.74
CA THR A 88 9.34 23.88 -29.39
C THR A 88 8.06 24.43 -30.02
N ASP A 89 6.98 23.67 -30.03
CA ASP A 89 5.69 24.02 -30.57
C ASP A 89 4.57 23.63 -29.61
N ALA A 90 4.18 24.55 -28.74
CA ALA A 90 3.15 24.31 -27.72
C ALA A 90 1.76 24.00 -28.28
N ASP A 91 1.49 24.30 -29.55
CA ASP A 91 0.24 23.98 -30.21
C ASP A 91 0.20 22.51 -30.68
N SER A 92 1.37 21.90 -30.88
CA SER A 92 1.46 20.45 -31.18
C SER A 92 1.38 19.62 -29.91
N GLN A 93 0.24 18.97 -29.71
CA GLN A 93 -0.07 18.19 -28.51
C GLN A 93 -0.67 16.85 -28.88
N ILE A 94 -0.36 15.82 -28.08
CA ILE A 94 -0.89 14.47 -28.19
C ILE A 94 -1.65 14.16 -26.92
N ALA A 95 -2.97 14.10 -26.97
CA ALA A 95 -3.76 13.72 -25.80
C ALA A 95 -3.64 12.22 -25.52
N TYR A 96 -3.56 11.87 -24.24
CA TYR A 96 -3.48 10.48 -23.78
C TYR A 96 -4.39 10.25 -22.57
N THR A 97 -4.61 8.98 -22.26
CA THR A 97 -5.29 8.54 -21.03
C THR A 97 -4.34 7.70 -20.20
N LEU A 98 -4.24 7.99 -18.91
CA LEU A 98 -3.53 7.16 -17.95
C LEU A 98 -4.52 6.17 -17.31
N LEU A 99 -4.19 4.89 -17.33
CA LEU A 99 -4.96 3.81 -16.72
C LEU A 99 -4.23 3.26 -15.49
N GLY A 100 -4.97 2.88 -14.47
CA GLY A 100 -4.43 2.25 -13.26
C GLY A 100 -4.13 3.23 -12.12
N ALA A 101 -4.32 4.54 -12.31
CA ALA A 101 -4.01 5.56 -11.30
C ALA A 101 -5.23 6.10 -10.53
N ASP A 102 -6.45 5.67 -10.86
CA ASP A 102 -7.68 6.31 -10.36
C ASP A 102 -7.97 6.10 -8.86
N ALA A 103 -7.43 5.06 -8.26
CA ALA A 103 -7.67 4.73 -6.86
C ALA A 103 -6.52 3.89 -6.29
N VAL A 104 -5.33 4.46 -6.20
CA VAL A 104 -4.18 3.76 -5.64
C VAL A 104 -4.14 3.94 -4.14
N ALA A 105 -4.47 2.89 -3.41
CA ALA A 105 -4.44 2.87 -1.95
C ALA A 105 -3.79 1.58 -1.43
N PHE A 106 -2.91 1.75 -0.45
CA PHE A 106 -2.22 0.67 0.24
C PHE A 106 -2.68 0.59 1.69
N PHE A 107 -2.94 -0.62 2.15
CA PHE A 107 -3.40 -0.93 3.50
C PHE A 107 -2.30 -1.58 4.34
N PRO A 108 -2.45 -1.67 5.67
CA PRO A 108 -1.52 -2.41 6.51
C PRO A 108 -1.30 -3.83 5.98
N GLY A 109 -0.05 -4.21 5.76
CA GLY A 109 0.31 -5.52 5.25
C GLY A 109 0.36 -5.68 3.72
N ASP A 110 0.07 -4.65 2.95
CA ASP A 110 0.13 -4.66 1.47
C ASP A 110 1.58 -4.68 0.91
N TYR A 111 2.51 -5.35 1.60
CA TYR A 111 3.88 -5.52 1.12
C TYR A 111 3.90 -6.24 -0.23
N GLY A 112 4.60 -5.68 -1.21
CA GLY A 112 4.74 -6.23 -2.56
C GLY A 112 3.52 -6.01 -3.46
N LYS A 113 2.42 -5.44 -2.96
CA LYS A 113 1.27 -5.09 -3.79
C LYS A 113 1.65 -4.01 -4.81
N ALA A 114 1.22 -4.20 -6.04
CA ALA A 114 1.53 -3.31 -7.16
C ALA A 114 0.28 -2.90 -7.93
N PHE A 115 0.29 -1.66 -8.40
CA PHE A 115 -0.72 -1.10 -9.29
C PHE A 115 -0.07 -0.80 -10.63
N PRO A 116 -0.31 -1.61 -11.67
CA PRO A 116 0.26 -1.39 -12.99
C PRO A 116 -0.34 -0.15 -13.64
N LEU A 117 0.50 0.63 -14.29
CA LEU A 117 0.12 1.83 -15.01
C LEU A 117 0.34 1.65 -16.51
N SER A 118 -0.60 2.14 -17.30
CA SER A 118 -0.46 2.18 -18.75
C SER A 118 -1.03 3.48 -19.33
N VAL A 119 -0.46 3.88 -20.45
CA VAL A 119 -0.92 5.02 -21.23
C VAL A 119 -1.58 4.51 -22.51
N THR A 120 -2.70 5.10 -22.88
CA THR A 120 -3.36 4.86 -24.16
C THR A 120 -3.44 6.16 -24.95
N VAL A 121 -3.19 6.09 -26.25
CA VAL A 121 -3.26 7.20 -27.17
C VAL A 121 -4.16 6.80 -28.35
N ALA A 122 -5.14 7.63 -28.67
CA ALA A 122 -6.01 7.39 -29.82
C ALA A 122 -5.25 7.63 -31.13
N GLU A 123 -5.54 6.82 -32.14
CA GLU A 123 -4.81 6.85 -33.43
C GLU A 123 -4.84 8.22 -34.12
N ASP A 124 -5.93 8.94 -34.02
CA ASP A 124 -6.10 10.27 -34.62
C ASP A 124 -5.20 11.34 -34.00
N GLN A 125 -4.76 11.15 -32.75
CA GLN A 125 -3.86 12.09 -32.06
C GLN A 125 -2.46 12.15 -32.73
N TRP A 126 -2.00 11.03 -33.28
CA TRP A 126 -0.72 10.97 -33.97
C TRP A 126 -0.70 11.72 -35.31
N ARG A 127 -1.84 11.82 -35.98
CA ARG A 127 -1.93 12.41 -37.34
C ARG A 127 -1.59 13.88 -37.40
N TYR A 128 -1.86 14.60 -36.32
CA TYR A 128 -1.72 16.06 -36.27
C TYR A 128 -0.51 16.51 -35.49
N ALA A 129 0.23 15.59 -34.91
CA ALA A 129 1.41 15.89 -34.15
C ALA A 129 2.56 16.29 -35.05
N ALA A 130 3.28 17.36 -34.68
CA ALA A 130 4.51 17.75 -35.37
C ALA A 130 5.63 16.71 -35.14
N ALA A 131 6.56 16.64 -36.07
CA ALA A 131 7.73 15.80 -35.87
C ALA A 131 8.63 16.36 -34.77
N GLY A 132 9.00 15.55 -33.79
CA GLY A 132 9.84 15.93 -32.67
C GLY A 132 9.41 15.31 -31.35
N GLU A 133 10.11 15.65 -30.30
CA GLU A 133 9.85 15.14 -28.96
C GLU A 133 8.65 15.84 -28.31
N HIS A 134 7.71 15.03 -27.79
CA HIS A 134 6.57 15.47 -27.01
C HIS A 134 6.68 14.89 -25.61
N THR A 135 6.49 15.70 -24.58
CA THR A 135 6.66 15.31 -23.19
C THR A 135 5.50 15.74 -22.30
N ASP A 136 5.25 14.98 -21.26
CA ASP A 136 4.49 15.39 -20.07
C ASP A 136 5.25 14.91 -18.83
N GLN A 137 4.99 15.56 -17.70
CA GLN A 137 5.56 15.18 -16.42
C GLN A 137 4.45 14.76 -15.46
N LEU A 138 4.55 13.55 -14.95
CA LEU A 138 3.67 13.01 -13.94
C LEU A 138 4.34 13.14 -12.57
N THR A 139 3.61 13.66 -11.60
CA THR A 139 4.06 13.75 -10.20
C THR A 139 3.20 12.86 -9.35
N PHE A 140 3.84 11.91 -8.64
CA PHE A 140 3.19 11.00 -7.71
C PHE A 140 3.34 11.54 -6.30
N THR A 141 2.23 11.74 -5.60
CA THR A 141 2.21 12.20 -4.21
C THR A 141 1.53 11.15 -3.36
N ALA A 142 2.23 10.66 -2.34
CA ALA A 142 1.70 9.67 -1.41
C ALA A 142 1.52 10.29 -0.02
N GLU A 143 0.39 10.05 0.61
CA GLU A 143 0.08 10.58 1.93
C GLU A 143 -0.76 9.61 2.77
N TYR A 144 -0.67 9.75 4.11
CA TYR A 144 -1.57 9.06 5.02
C TYR A 144 -3.00 9.60 4.93
N LYS A 145 -3.95 8.67 4.89
CA LYS A 145 -5.39 8.94 5.04
C LYS A 145 -5.98 8.07 6.15
N ASP A 146 -7.10 8.47 6.67
CA ASP A 146 -7.95 7.62 7.49
C ASP A 146 -8.69 6.62 6.58
N ALA A 147 -8.65 5.33 6.96
CA ALA A 147 -9.25 4.25 6.19
C ALA A 147 -10.77 4.20 6.34
#